data_f788385042003a5d3ba846f43f3d5a9f
#
_entry.id   f788385042003a5d3ba846f43f3d5a9f
#
_cell.length_a   1.000
_cell.length_b   1.000
_cell.length_c   1.000
_cell.angle_alpha   90.00
_cell.angle_beta   90.00
_cell.angle_gamma   90.00
#
_symmetry.space_group_name_H-M   'P 1'
#
loop_
_entity.id
_entity.type
_entity.pdbx_description
1 polymer ?
#
loop_
_entity_poly.entity_id
_entity_poly.type
_entity_poly.pdbx_seq_one_letter_code
_entity_poly.pdbx_strand_id
1 'polypeptide(L)'
;MNTNFLRLSSGEDIFYTYKKNVNNSKNLLFIHGNYATSYIWTDIYQSCKEIYNVYGLDLRGFGRSSYKTPARQMKTYARDVVEFVCKLNLKNLTIIAWSAGGAVAMETLKELRGYLNEIYLVDSISTRGYDSPYRIFLDINEYTRNLFPMIDFYANDLNPYQKIENFIPSYYEAEKYFSKYLFNFTRPREIFLKKIAQEMLLQRNNLDFWEAMTNFRMDKSVLKENKIPIKVIWGAYDKIISQEDTEEILEDFNFKAKFIKFNKSGHAPFIDQKAEFLELLYIKK
;
A
#
# COMPACT_ATOMS: atom_id res chain seq x y z
N MET A 1 -4.16 15.36 -10.87
CA MET A 1 -3.20 15.17 -9.77
C MET A 1 -1.89 15.86 -10.14
N ASN A 2 -1.31 16.58 -9.20
CA ASN A 2 0.05 17.12 -9.29
C ASN A 2 1.04 16.11 -8.70
N THR A 3 2.33 16.25 -9.03
CA THR A 3 3.40 15.40 -8.49
C THR A 3 4.52 16.25 -7.91
N ASN A 4 5.25 15.70 -6.94
CA ASN A 4 6.41 16.36 -6.36
C ASN A 4 7.31 15.34 -5.65
N PHE A 5 8.47 15.78 -5.20
CA PHE A 5 9.38 15.05 -4.32
C PHE A 5 9.52 15.77 -2.99
N LEU A 6 9.62 15.01 -1.92
CA LEU A 6 9.96 15.51 -0.59
C LEU A 6 11.26 14.89 -0.13
N ARG A 7 12.27 15.72 0.11
CA ARG A 7 13.53 15.31 0.72
C ARG A 7 13.33 15.07 2.21
N LEU A 8 13.64 13.86 2.66
CA LEU A 8 13.65 13.49 4.07
C LEU A 8 15.00 13.77 4.73
N SER A 9 15.00 13.83 6.07
CA SER A 9 16.23 13.99 6.88
C SER A 9 17.19 12.82 6.71
N SER A 10 16.69 11.64 6.39
CA SER A 10 17.48 10.46 6.03
C SER A 10 18.24 10.60 4.71
N GLY A 11 18.00 11.66 3.94
CA GLY A 11 18.53 11.85 2.60
C GLY A 11 17.72 11.14 1.50
N GLU A 12 16.65 10.42 1.84
CA GLU A 12 15.74 9.85 0.85
C GLU A 12 14.86 10.93 0.20
N ASP A 13 14.53 10.72 -1.08
CA ASP A 13 13.59 11.54 -1.83
C ASP A 13 12.31 10.74 -2.03
N ILE A 14 11.22 11.16 -1.41
CA ILE A 14 9.92 10.53 -1.51
C ILE A 14 9.10 11.20 -2.59
N PHE A 15 8.78 10.43 -3.62
CA PHE A 15 7.83 10.85 -4.66
C PHE A 15 6.41 10.77 -4.12
N TYR A 16 5.59 11.77 -4.47
CA TYR A 16 4.18 11.75 -4.14
C TYR A 16 3.33 12.47 -5.18
N THR A 17 2.07 12.03 -5.26
CA THR A 17 1.01 12.69 -6.01
C THR A 17 0.08 13.39 -5.05
N TYR A 18 -0.51 14.51 -5.48
CA TYR A 18 -1.45 15.24 -4.63
C TYR A 18 -2.50 16.03 -5.40
N LYS A 19 -3.64 16.24 -4.75
CA LYS A 19 -4.69 17.19 -5.13
C LYS A 19 -5.02 18.00 -3.89
N LYS A 20 -4.73 19.31 -3.90
CA LYS A 20 -5.09 20.23 -2.82
C LYS A 20 -6.35 21.00 -3.18
N ASN A 21 -7.23 21.14 -2.20
CA ASN A 21 -8.38 22.01 -2.24
C ASN A 21 -8.21 23.14 -1.21
N VAL A 22 -8.14 24.37 -1.67
CA VAL A 22 -7.65 25.53 -0.91
C VAL A 22 -8.45 25.80 0.38
N ASN A 23 -9.70 25.35 0.45
CA ASN A 23 -10.60 25.62 1.57
C ASN A 23 -10.79 24.41 2.53
N ASN A 24 -9.95 23.37 2.44
CA ASN A 24 -10.17 22.15 3.20
C ASN A 24 -9.01 21.77 4.12
N SER A 25 -9.38 21.39 5.33
CA SER A 25 -8.45 20.91 6.35
C SER A 25 -8.38 19.39 6.47
N LYS A 26 -9.25 18.65 5.74
CA LYS A 26 -9.29 17.17 5.79
C LYS A 26 -8.32 16.58 4.78
N ASN A 27 -7.43 15.72 5.24
CA ASN A 27 -6.39 15.11 4.42
C ASN A 27 -6.59 13.59 4.33
N LEU A 28 -6.47 13.04 3.12
CA LEU A 28 -6.40 11.60 2.86
C LEU A 28 -4.98 11.29 2.40
N LEU A 29 -4.34 10.32 3.03
CA LEU A 29 -3.05 9.78 2.61
C LEU A 29 -3.21 8.31 2.27
N PHE A 30 -2.85 7.95 1.04
CA PHE A 30 -2.91 6.59 0.53
C PHE A 30 -1.51 5.97 0.53
N ILE A 31 -1.39 4.80 1.14
CA ILE A 31 -0.17 4.01 1.23
C ILE A 31 -0.38 2.70 0.48
N HIS A 32 0.48 2.43 -0.49
CA HIS A 32 0.40 1.22 -1.32
C HIS A 32 1.02 0.00 -0.63
N GLY A 33 0.73 -1.20 -1.15
CA GLY A 33 1.31 -2.46 -0.72
C GLY A 33 2.62 -2.82 -1.44
N ASN A 34 3.07 -4.06 -1.24
CA ASN A 34 4.20 -4.63 -1.96
C ASN A 34 3.90 -4.73 -3.46
N TYR A 35 4.92 -4.66 -4.30
CA TYR A 35 4.81 -4.69 -5.77
C TYR A 35 3.90 -3.63 -6.39
N ALA A 36 3.65 -2.53 -5.68
CA ALA A 36 2.81 -1.44 -6.14
C ALA A 36 3.48 -0.08 -5.93
N THR A 37 2.85 0.96 -6.45
CA THR A 37 3.18 2.36 -6.23
C THR A 37 1.91 3.16 -5.92
N SER A 38 2.04 4.43 -5.63
CA SER A 38 0.89 5.33 -5.46
C SER A 38 -0.06 5.35 -6.68
N TYR A 39 0.42 4.90 -7.84
CA TYR A 39 -0.39 4.82 -9.05
C TYR A 39 -1.60 3.87 -8.93
N ILE A 40 -1.52 2.82 -8.12
CA ILE A 40 -2.63 1.87 -7.91
C ILE A 40 -3.92 2.55 -7.46
N TRP A 41 -3.81 3.69 -6.80
CA TRP A 41 -4.92 4.46 -6.25
C TRP A 41 -5.49 5.52 -7.20
N THR A 42 -4.98 5.62 -8.45
CA THR A 42 -5.31 6.72 -9.38
C THR A 42 -6.81 6.90 -9.58
N ASP A 43 -7.55 5.81 -9.76
CA ASP A 43 -9.00 5.87 -9.95
C ASP A 43 -9.76 6.32 -8.70
N ILE A 44 -9.21 6.03 -7.52
CA ILE A 44 -9.75 6.49 -6.24
C ILE A 44 -9.46 7.99 -6.06
N TYR A 45 -8.24 8.45 -6.34
CA TYR A 45 -7.90 9.88 -6.25
C TYR A 45 -8.82 10.76 -7.08
N GLN A 46 -9.12 10.33 -8.32
CA GLN A 46 -10.01 11.07 -9.23
C GLN A 46 -11.45 11.10 -8.71
N SER A 47 -11.87 10.07 -7.98
CA SER A 47 -13.22 9.92 -7.45
C SER A 47 -13.40 10.56 -6.07
N CYS A 48 -12.31 10.97 -5.39
CA CYS A 48 -12.40 11.64 -4.11
C CYS A 48 -13.08 13.00 -4.22
N LYS A 49 -14.05 13.24 -3.31
CA LYS A 49 -14.77 14.52 -3.23
C LYS A 49 -13.81 15.68 -2.98
N GLU A 50 -14.19 16.86 -3.45
CA GLU A 50 -13.40 18.09 -3.32
C GLU A 50 -13.26 18.60 -1.87
N ILE A 51 -13.96 17.99 -0.92
CA ILE A 51 -13.81 18.28 0.51
C ILE A 51 -12.51 17.72 1.10
N TYR A 52 -11.71 16.98 0.34
CA TYR A 52 -10.45 16.39 0.80
C TYR A 52 -9.26 16.92 0.02
N ASN A 53 -8.17 17.16 0.72
CA ASN A 53 -6.85 17.10 0.13
C ASN A 53 -6.44 15.63 0.02
N VAL A 54 -5.92 15.23 -1.12
CA VAL A 54 -5.57 13.84 -1.40
C VAL A 54 -4.08 13.74 -1.67
N TYR A 55 -3.42 12.79 -1.02
CA TYR A 55 -2.01 12.49 -1.17
C TYR A 55 -1.82 10.99 -1.38
N GLY A 56 -0.90 10.63 -2.25
CA GLY A 56 -0.42 9.26 -2.40
C GLY A 56 1.09 9.28 -2.57
N LEU A 57 1.81 8.53 -1.76
CA LEU A 57 3.27 8.48 -1.83
C LEU A 57 3.75 7.13 -2.37
N ASP A 58 4.88 7.13 -3.05
CA ASP A 58 5.67 5.92 -3.28
C ASP A 58 6.57 5.73 -2.06
N LEU A 59 6.49 4.57 -1.39
CA LEU A 59 7.39 4.25 -0.28
C LEU A 59 8.85 4.20 -0.79
N ARG A 60 9.85 4.42 0.11
CA ARG A 60 11.26 4.28 -0.30
C ARG A 60 11.50 2.94 -0.98
N GLY A 61 12.29 2.93 -2.05
CA GLY A 61 12.58 1.74 -2.83
C GLY A 61 11.51 1.33 -3.82
N PHE A 62 10.37 2.01 -3.84
CA PHE A 62 9.29 1.78 -4.78
C PHE A 62 9.14 2.94 -5.76
N GLY A 63 8.65 2.63 -6.94
CA GLY A 63 8.31 3.63 -7.95
C GLY A 63 9.41 4.64 -8.19
N ARG A 64 9.07 5.90 -7.99
CA ARG A 64 9.97 7.05 -8.22
C ARG A 64 10.70 7.52 -6.96
N SER A 65 10.35 6.99 -5.79
CA SER A 65 11.07 7.30 -4.55
C SER A 65 12.47 6.70 -4.56
N SER A 66 13.43 7.35 -3.93
CA SER A 66 14.80 6.85 -3.88
C SER A 66 14.96 5.62 -2.97
N TYR A 67 16.07 4.93 -3.09
CA TYR A 67 16.49 3.85 -2.20
C TYR A 67 17.99 3.94 -1.98
N LYS A 68 18.40 4.85 -1.08
CA LYS A 68 19.81 5.14 -0.81
C LYS A 68 20.33 4.34 0.37
N THR A 69 19.43 3.97 1.28
CA THR A 69 19.76 3.22 2.48
C THR A 69 18.83 2.01 2.61
N PRO A 70 19.37 0.79 2.79
CA PRO A 70 18.57 -0.41 3.00
C PRO A 70 17.58 -0.28 4.18
N ALA A 71 16.37 -0.78 3.99
CA ALA A 71 15.28 -0.69 4.96
C ALA A 71 14.62 -2.06 5.15
N ARG A 72 15.00 -2.76 6.23
CA ARG A 72 14.59 -4.15 6.55
C ARG A 72 13.61 -4.24 7.71
N GLN A 73 13.02 -3.10 8.08
CA GLN A 73 12.03 -3.03 9.16
C GLN A 73 10.89 -2.10 8.74
N MET A 74 9.63 -2.49 9.01
CA MET A 74 8.45 -1.66 8.73
C MET A 74 8.54 -0.29 9.38
N LYS A 75 9.14 -0.21 10.56
CA LYS A 75 9.39 1.04 11.29
C LYS A 75 10.23 2.05 10.50
N THR A 76 11.12 1.61 9.61
CA THR A 76 11.90 2.52 8.76
C THR A 76 11.01 3.21 7.73
N TYR A 77 10.11 2.46 7.08
CA TYR A 77 9.12 3.02 6.16
C TYR A 77 8.11 3.92 6.87
N ALA A 78 7.71 3.53 8.08
CA ALA A 78 6.81 4.34 8.89
C ALA A 78 7.42 5.69 9.29
N ARG A 79 8.72 5.73 9.63
CA ARG A 79 9.43 7.00 9.92
C ARG A 79 9.43 7.94 8.73
N ASP A 80 9.58 7.42 7.50
CA ASP A 80 9.47 8.23 6.29
C ASP A 80 8.07 8.84 6.15
N VAL A 81 7.03 8.04 6.40
CA VAL A 81 5.64 8.51 6.37
C VAL A 81 5.39 9.54 7.48
N VAL A 82 5.90 9.32 8.68
CA VAL A 82 5.80 10.30 9.79
C VAL A 82 6.46 11.62 9.39
N GLU A 83 7.68 11.58 8.90
CA GLU A 83 8.38 12.80 8.47
C GLU A 83 7.65 13.49 7.30
N PHE A 84 7.14 12.72 6.34
CA PHE A 84 6.32 13.23 5.25
C PHE A 84 5.10 13.99 5.76
N VAL A 85 4.33 13.37 6.67
CA VAL A 85 3.13 13.98 7.28
C VAL A 85 3.48 15.25 8.06
N CYS A 86 4.54 15.21 8.86
CA CYS A 86 4.99 16.36 9.66
C CYS A 86 5.47 17.52 8.78
N LYS A 87 6.32 17.26 7.78
CA LYS A 87 6.85 18.30 6.88
C LYS A 87 5.75 18.98 6.04
N LEU A 88 4.74 18.24 5.63
CA LEU A 88 3.58 18.78 4.90
C LEU A 88 2.48 19.30 5.84
N ASN A 89 2.63 19.13 7.16
CA ASN A 89 1.65 19.49 8.20
C ASN A 89 0.23 18.96 7.91
N LEU A 90 0.12 17.66 7.58
CA LEU A 90 -1.14 17.03 7.20
C LEU A 90 -1.98 16.68 8.44
N LYS A 91 -2.58 17.66 9.07
CA LYS A 91 -3.53 17.47 10.19
C LYS A 91 -4.90 16.98 9.70
N ASN A 92 -5.76 16.54 10.63
CA ASN A 92 -7.06 15.93 10.29
C ASN A 92 -6.90 14.83 9.25
N LEU A 93 -5.92 13.95 9.46
CA LEU A 93 -5.44 12.98 8.51
C LEU A 93 -6.19 11.65 8.64
N THR A 94 -6.71 11.14 7.55
CA THR A 94 -7.11 9.74 7.42
C THR A 94 -6.08 9.03 6.54
N ILE A 95 -5.48 7.97 7.07
CA ILE A 95 -4.58 7.10 6.29
C ILE A 95 -5.41 5.93 5.74
N ILE A 96 -5.27 5.68 4.45
CA ILE A 96 -5.80 4.51 3.75
C ILE A 96 -4.61 3.68 3.29
N ALA A 97 -4.41 2.52 3.92
CA ALA A 97 -3.23 1.72 3.73
C ALA A 97 -3.58 0.30 3.28
N TRP A 98 -2.99 -0.15 2.19
CA TRP A 98 -3.28 -1.42 1.55
C TRP A 98 -2.18 -2.43 1.76
N SER A 99 -2.56 -3.69 2.07
CA SER A 99 -1.64 -4.82 2.15
C SER A 99 -0.49 -4.54 3.12
N ALA A 100 0.77 -4.71 2.71
CA ALA A 100 1.95 -4.37 3.52
C ALA A 100 2.01 -2.88 3.95
N GLY A 101 1.39 -1.98 3.20
CA GLY A 101 1.22 -0.58 3.60
C GLY A 101 0.45 -0.42 4.90
N GLY A 102 -0.40 -1.39 5.26
CA GLY A 102 -1.10 -1.43 6.55
C GLY A 102 -0.16 -1.53 7.74
N ALA A 103 0.88 -2.37 7.66
CA ALA A 103 1.92 -2.43 8.70
C ALA A 103 2.67 -1.10 8.84
N VAL A 104 2.99 -0.45 7.70
CA VAL A 104 3.59 0.89 7.72
C VAL A 104 2.67 1.88 8.44
N ALA A 105 1.37 1.87 8.13
CA ALA A 105 0.39 2.75 8.77
C ALA A 105 0.26 2.47 10.28
N MET A 106 0.19 1.21 10.69
CA MET A 106 0.12 0.82 12.10
C MET A 106 1.33 1.33 12.90
N GLU A 107 2.53 1.24 12.35
CA GLU A 107 3.75 1.77 12.97
C GLU A 107 3.74 3.30 13.15
N THR A 108 2.91 4.05 12.41
CA THR A 108 2.80 5.51 12.58
C THR A 108 1.92 5.92 13.77
N LEU A 109 1.11 5.01 14.32
CA LEU A 109 0.08 5.31 15.33
C LEU A 109 0.59 6.09 16.53
N LYS A 110 1.77 5.75 17.04
CA LYS A 110 2.35 6.42 18.21
C LYS A 110 2.76 7.86 17.90
N GLU A 111 3.44 8.05 16.78
CA GLU A 111 4.08 9.33 16.45
C GLU A 111 3.12 10.33 15.83
N LEU A 112 2.08 9.84 15.12
CA LEU A 112 1.09 10.69 14.46
C LEU A 112 -0.23 10.89 15.24
N ARG A 113 -0.29 10.56 16.54
CA ARG A 113 -1.51 10.71 17.37
C ARG A 113 -2.18 12.08 17.23
N GLY A 114 -1.40 13.15 17.13
CA GLY A 114 -1.90 14.53 17.00
C GLY A 114 -2.30 14.94 15.57
N TYR A 115 -2.08 14.09 14.61
CA TYR A 115 -2.40 14.30 13.19
C TYR A 115 -3.58 13.46 12.71
N LEU A 116 -3.70 12.22 13.27
CA LEU A 116 -4.63 11.19 12.79
C LEU A 116 -6.04 11.39 13.29
N ASN A 117 -6.99 11.29 12.37
CA ASN A 117 -8.40 11.09 12.68
C ASN A 117 -8.79 9.61 12.65
N GLU A 118 -8.26 8.84 11.70
CA GLU A 118 -8.66 7.46 11.45
C GLU A 118 -7.64 6.76 10.55
N ILE A 119 -7.53 5.43 10.66
CA ILE A 119 -6.77 4.59 9.73
C ILE A 119 -7.68 3.51 9.15
N TYR A 120 -7.60 3.32 7.83
CA TYR A 120 -8.22 2.22 7.11
C TYR A 120 -7.13 1.22 6.72
N LEU A 121 -7.19 0.02 7.27
CA LEU A 121 -6.35 -1.11 6.94
C LEU A 121 -7.10 -1.94 5.89
N VAL A 122 -6.65 -1.89 4.65
CA VAL A 122 -7.32 -2.51 3.50
C VAL A 122 -6.54 -3.76 3.12
N ASP A 123 -7.12 -4.93 3.30
CA ASP A 123 -6.44 -6.22 3.08
C ASP A 123 -5.01 -6.21 3.62
N SER A 124 -4.88 -5.76 4.87
CA SER A 124 -3.60 -5.50 5.52
C SER A 124 -2.95 -6.78 6.00
N ILE A 125 -1.63 -6.85 5.94
CA ILE A 125 -0.89 -7.86 6.71
C ILE A 125 -1.19 -7.72 8.21
N SER A 126 -1.09 -8.84 8.94
CA SER A 126 -1.37 -8.92 10.36
C SER A 126 -0.46 -8.03 11.21
N THR A 127 -0.91 -7.66 12.41
CA THR A 127 -0.08 -7.09 13.50
C THR A 127 1.06 -8.01 13.92
N ARG A 128 0.95 -9.31 13.58
CA ARG A 128 1.90 -10.37 13.90
C ARG A 128 2.81 -10.72 12.72
N GLY A 129 2.84 -9.86 11.70
CA GLY A 129 3.66 -9.99 10.50
C GLY A 129 2.99 -10.77 9.38
N TYR A 130 3.77 -11.26 8.46
CA TYR A 130 3.30 -11.98 7.29
C TYR A 130 3.94 -13.38 7.26
N ASP A 131 3.18 -14.37 7.68
CA ASP A 131 3.67 -15.75 7.84
C ASP A 131 3.51 -16.64 6.60
N SER A 132 2.98 -16.10 5.50
CA SER A 132 2.80 -16.84 4.25
C SER A 132 3.90 -16.57 3.18
N PRO A 133 5.20 -16.71 3.53
CA PRO A 133 6.29 -16.32 2.64
C PRO A 133 6.49 -17.31 1.49
N TYR A 134 6.17 -18.57 1.69
CA TYR A 134 6.58 -19.63 0.75
C TYR A 134 5.62 -19.80 -0.43
N ARG A 135 4.31 -19.74 -0.22
CA ARG A 135 3.35 -20.04 -1.30
C ARG A 135 3.30 -18.96 -2.36
N ILE A 136 3.19 -17.69 -1.93
CA ILE A 136 3.08 -16.58 -2.88
C ILE A 136 4.45 -16.24 -3.49
N PHE A 137 5.53 -16.38 -2.73
CA PHE A 137 6.88 -16.16 -3.25
C PHE A 137 7.26 -17.21 -4.32
N LEU A 138 6.90 -18.47 -4.13
CA LEU A 138 7.09 -19.51 -5.14
C LEU A 138 6.16 -19.28 -6.33
N ASP A 139 4.91 -18.98 -6.10
CA ASP A 139 3.95 -18.67 -7.14
C ASP A 139 4.28 -17.36 -7.89
N ILE A 140 4.72 -16.33 -7.18
CA ILE A 140 5.19 -15.08 -7.81
C ILE A 140 6.51 -15.32 -8.54
N ASN A 141 7.46 -16.06 -7.98
CA ASN A 141 8.71 -16.36 -8.68
C ASN A 141 8.50 -17.27 -9.89
N GLU A 142 7.67 -18.29 -9.80
CA GLU A 142 7.32 -19.11 -10.94
C GLU A 142 6.58 -18.30 -12.00
N TYR A 143 5.62 -17.49 -11.58
CA TYR A 143 4.83 -16.66 -12.47
C TYR A 143 5.62 -15.47 -13.02
N THR A 144 6.44 -14.82 -12.22
CA THR A 144 7.32 -13.74 -12.67
C THR A 144 8.50 -14.26 -13.48
N ARG A 145 9.02 -15.46 -13.25
CA ARG A 145 9.96 -16.14 -14.16
C ARG A 145 9.34 -16.39 -15.53
N ASN A 146 8.08 -16.71 -15.58
CA ASN A 146 7.36 -16.96 -16.83
C ASN A 146 6.89 -15.68 -17.53
N LEU A 147 6.50 -14.65 -16.76
CA LEU A 147 6.11 -13.33 -17.27
C LEU A 147 7.32 -12.42 -17.52
N PHE A 148 8.33 -12.57 -16.67
CA PHE A 148 9.52 -11.73 -16.64
C PHE A 148 10.76 -12.62 -16.55
N PRO A 149 11.17 -13.28 -17.66
CA PRO A 149 12.41 -14.08 -17.68
C PRO A 149 13.63 -13.34 -17.18
N MET A 150 13.47 -12.06 -16.84
CA MET A 150 14.52 -11.16 -16.36
C MET A 150 14.55 -10.96 -14.84
N ILE A 151 13.66 -11.59 -14.04
CA ILE A 151 13.76 -11.48 -12.56
C ILE A 151 14.92 -12.32 -12.02
N ASP A 152 15.31 -13.41 -12.65
CA ASP A 152 16.61 -14.08 -12.41
C ASP A 152 17.82 -13.14 -12.67
N PHE A 153 17.58 -12.01 -13.27
CA PHE A 153 18.56 -10.99 -13.60
C PHE A 153 18.87 -10.00 -12.47
N TYR A 154 18.03 -9.94 -11.42
CA TYR A 154 18.32 -9.08 -10.25
C TYR A 154 19.45 -9.61 -9.37
N ALA A 155 19.92 -10.82 -9.63
CA ALA A 155 21.09 -11.40 -8.95
C ALA A 155 22.43 -10.95 -9.52
N ASN A 156 22.50 -10.37 -10.74
CA ASN A 156 23.75 -10.00 -11.42
C ASN A 156 23.67 -8.68 -12.19
N ASP A 157 24.29 -7.67 -11.62
CA ASP A 157 25.00 -6.51 -12.24
C ASP A 157 24.50 -5.84 -13.54
N LEU A 158 23.25 -5.36 -13.63
CA LEU A 158 22.95 -4.40 -14.70
C LEU A 158 21.87 -3.38 -14.27
N ASN A 159 22.06 -2.12 -14.70
CA ASN A 159 21.17 -0.99 -14.43
C ASN A 159 19.71 -1.34 -14.81
N PRO A 160 18.78 -1.43 -13.81
CA PRO A 160 17.41 -1.84 -14.06
C PRO A 160 16.66 -0.92 -15.02
N TYR A 161 17.02 0.35 -15.11
CA TYR A 161 16.34 1.35 -15.94
C TYR A 161 16.47 1.09 -17.45
N GLN A 162 17.63 0.61 -17.92
CA GLN A 162 17.89 0.38 -19.35
C GLN A 162 17.17 -0.87 -19.89
N LYS A 163 16.74 -1.77 -19.01
CA LYS A 163 16.05 -3.02 -19.40
C LYS A 163 14.55 -2.93 -19.28
N ILE A 164 14.05 -2.08 -18.37
CA ILE A 164 12.63 -1.82 -18.17
C ILE A 164 12.02 -1.05 -19.35
N GLU A 165 12.79 -0.17 -20.00
CA GLU A 165 12.31 0.60 -21.17
C GLU A 165 11.83 -0.27 -22.34
N ASN A 166 12.36 -1.49 -22.45
CA ASN A 166 12.05 -2.41 -23.56
C ASN A 166 11.11 -3.56 -23.18
N PHE A 167 10.77 -3.71 -21.90
CA PHE A 167 9.90 -4.78 -21.42
C PHE A 167 8.53 -4.25 -21.00
N ILE A 168 7.56 -4.41 -21.86
CA ILE A 168 6.15 -4.17 -21.53
C ILE A 168 5.48 -5.54 -21.51
N PRO A 169 5.01 -6.03 -20.33
CA PRO A 169 4.25 -7.27 -20.29
C PRO A 169 3.05 -7.16 -21.21
N SER A 170 2.70 -8.25 -21.87
CA SER A 170 1.47 -8.27 -22.66
C SER A 170 0.28 -7.99 -21.74
N TYR A 171 -0.77 -7.39 -22.28
CA TYR A 171 -2.02 -7.18 -21.54
C TYR A 171 -2.55 -8.47 -20.93
N TYR A 172 -2.51 -9.55 -21.70
CA TYR A 172 -2.99 -10.87 -21.27
C TYR A 172 -2.22 -11.40 -20.04
N GLU A 173 -0.91 -11.24 -20.03
CA GLU A 173 -0.06 -11.67 -18.91
C GLU A 173 -0.32 -10.83 -17.64
N ALA A 174 -0.37 -9.51 -17.78
CA ALA A 174 -0.71 -8.62 -16.69
C ALA A 174 -2.12 -8.90 -16.14
N GLU A 175 -3.10 -9.05 -17.01
CA GLU A 175 -4.47 -9.39 -16.63
C GLU A 175 -4.54 -10.72 -15.87
N LYS A 176 -3.88 -11.76 -16.38
CA LYS A 176 -3.85 -13.08 -15.76
C LYS A 176 -3.28 -13.02 -14.34
N TYR A 177 -2.16 -12.30 -14.16
CA TYR A 177 -1.55 -12.10 -12.84
C TYR A 177 -2.49 -11.37 -11.89
N PHE A 178 -2.95 -10.19 -12.29
CA PHE A 178 -3.77 -9.35 -11.41
C PHE A 178 -5.14 -9.95 -11.14
N SER A 179 -5.78 -10.57 -12.13
CA SER A 179 -7.06 -11.28 -11.95
C SER A 179 -6.92 -12.50 -11.04
N LYS A 180 -5.76 -13.15 -11.01
CA LYS A 180 -5.51 -14.29 -10.10
C LYS A 180 -5.36 -13.85 -8.66
N TYR A 181 -4.69 -12.73 -8.39
CA TYR A 181 -4.22 -12.35 -7.06
C TYR A 181 -4.81 -11.07 -6.50
N LEU A 182 -5.06 -10.04 -7.31
CA LEU A 182 -5.46 -8.74 -6.80
C LEU A 182 -6.96 -8.47 -6.88
N PHE A 183 -7.60 -8.79 -8.00
CA PHE A 183 -9.02 -8.52 -8.18
C PHE A 183 -9.70 -9.67 -8.90
N ASN A 184 -10.90 -9.98 -8.47
CA ASN A 184 -11.62 -11.17 -8.94
C ASN A 184 -12.95 -10.86 -9.65
N PHE A 185 -13.48 -9.65 -9.47
CA PHE A 185 -14.83 -9.29 -9.90
C PHE A 185 -14.84 -8.15 -10.92
N THR A 186 -13.80 -7.33 -10.95
CA THR A 186 -13.70 -6.20 -11.85
C THR A 186 -12.58 -6.44 -12.86
N ARG A 187 -12.85 -6.12 -14.12
CA ARG A 187 -11.83 -6.11 -15.17
C ARG A 187 -11.41 -4.66 -15.46
N PRO A 188 -10.30 -4.19 -14.91
CA PRO A 188 -9.82 -2.84 -15.16
C PRO A 188 -9.47 -2.60 -16.63
N ARG A 189 -9.43 -1.33 -17.03
CA ARG A 189 -9.04 -0.94 -18.39
C ARG A 189 -7.61 -1.40 -18.70
N GLU A 190 -7.38 -1.81 -19.94
CA GLU A 190 -6.08 -2.31 -20.40
C GLU A 190 -4.92 -1.37 -20.09
N ILE A 191 -5.11 -0.07 -20.34
CA ILE A 191 -4.08 0.93 -20.07
C ILE A 191 -3.70 1.01 -18.57
N PHE A 192 -4.67 0.81 -17.68
CA PHE A 192 -4.42 0.77 -16.25
C PHE A 192 -3.65 -0.49 -15.87
N LEU A 193 -4.03 -1.66 -16.40
CA LEU A 193 -3.35 -2.93 -16.12
C LEU A 193 -1.90 -2.91 -16.61
N LYS A 194 -1.67 -2.45 -17.83
CA LYS A 194 -0.31 -2.27 -18.36
C LYS A 194 0.51 -1.34 -17.45
N LYS A 195 -0.10 -0.25 -17.00
CA LYS A 195 0.62 0.72 -16.18
C LYS A 195 0.96 0.19 -14.80
N ILE A 196 0.04 -0.48 -14.10
CA ILE A 196 0.37 -1.08 -12.78
C ILE A 196 1.41 -2.19 -12.92
N ALA A 197 1.41 -2.95 -14.01
CA ALA A 197 2.47 -3.92 -14.29
C ALA A 197 3.85 -3.25 -14.46
N GLN A 198 3.92 -2.14 -15.21
CA GLN A 198 5.15 -1.35 -15.30
C GLN A 198 5.60 -0.78 -13.96
N GLU A 199 4.66 -0.24 -13.17
CA GLU A 199 4.96 0.33 -11.85
C GLU A 199 5.49 -0.74 -10.87
N MET A 200 5.00 -1.98 -10.95
CA MET A 200 5.50 -3.11 -10.18
C MET A 200 6.99 -3.36 -10.40
N LEU A 201 7.49 -3.17 -11.62
CA LEU A 201 8.91 -3.36 -11.98
C LEU A 201 9.82 -2.25 -11.44
N LEU A 202 9.28 -1.15 -10.95
CA LEU A 202 10.06 -0.05 -10.37
C LEU A 202 10.43 -0.28 -8.90
N GLN A 203 10.09 -1.43 -8.32
CA GLN A 203 10.51 -1.78 -6.97
C GLN A 203 11.97 -2.23 -6.96
N ARG A 204 12.78 -1.68 -6.04
CA ARG A 204 14.22 -1.93 -5.94
C ARG A 204 14.66 -2.58 -4.62
N ASN A 205 13.75 -2.74 -3.68
CA ASN A 205 13.98 -3.21 -2.31
C ASN A 205 13.34 -4.56 -2.01
N ASN A 206 13.15 -5.40 -3.01
CA ASN A 206 12.36 -6.63 -2.89
C ASN A 206 12.71 -7.48 -1.67
N LEU A 207 13.97 -7.87 -1.52
CA LEU A 207 14.42 -8.71 -0.39
C LEU A 207 14.30 -7.98 0.95
N ASP A 208 14.73 -6.73 1.02
CA ASP A 208 14.69 -5.94 2.25
C ASP A 208 13.24 -5.69 2.71
N PHE A 209 12.31 -5.49 1.77
CA PHE A 209 10.91 -5.28 2.10
C PHE A 209 10.22 -6.58 2.52
N TRP A 210 10.58 -7.72 1.90
CA TRP A 210 10.14 -9.03 2.35
C TRP A 210 10.60 -9.33 3.78
N GLU A 211 11.87 -9.09 4.08
CA GLU A 211 12.40 -9.21 5.44
C GLU A 211 11.64 -8.32 6.42
N ALA A 212 11.33 -7.08 6.01
CA ALA A 212 10.55 -6.16 6.83
C ALA A 212 9.14 -6.68 7.11
N MET A 213 8.45 -7.27 6.12
CA MET A 213 7.09 -7.84 6.28
C MET A 213 7.07 -9.06 7.20
N THR A 214 7.98 -10.00 6.97
CA THR A 214 8.02 -11.27 7.71
C THR A 214 8.43 -11.07 9.17
N ASN A 215 9.34 -10.13 9.44
CA ASN A 215 9.81 -9.81 10.79
C ASN A 215 8.93 -8.75 11.50
N PHE A 216 7.91 -8.23 10.84
CA PHE A 216 7.03 -7.25 11.46
C PHE A 216 6.28 -7.85 12.64
N ARG A 217 6.33 -7.17 13.77
CA ARG A 217 5.52 -7.44 14.96
C ARG A 217 5.16 -6.11 15.59
N MET A 218 3.88 -5.81 15.66
CA MET A 218 3.39 -4.56 16.23
C MET A 218 3.64 -4.52 17.74
N ASP A 219 4.10 -3.39 18.25
CA ASP A 219 4.29 -3.19 19.69
C ASP A 219 2.93 -3.23 20.40
N LYS A 220 2.79 -4.21 21.30
CA LYS A 220 1.56 -4.42 22.09
C LYS A 220 1.19 -3.20 22.96
N SER A 221 2.17 -2.40 23.39
CA SER A 221 1.91 -1.20 24.17
C SER A 221 1.18 -0.15 23.31
N VAL A 222 1.59 0.01 22.06
CA VAL A 222 0.95 0.93 21.10
C VAL A 222 -0.49 0.50 20.81
N LEU A 223 -0.72 -0.81 20.61
CA LEU A 223 -2.07 -1.37 20.40
C LEU A 223 -2.99 -1.11 21.58
N LYS A 224 -2.51 -1.39 22.80
CA LYS A 224 -3.26 -1.18 24.05
C LYS A 224 -3.62 0.28 24.30
N GLU A 225 -2.70 1.18 24.00
CA GLU A 225 -2.87 2.63 24.22
C GLU A 225 -3.57 3.33 23.07
N ASN A 226 -3.82 2.64 21.96
CA ASN A 226 -4.41 3.25 20.79
C ASN A 226 -5.82 3.78 21.05
N LYS A 227 -6.04 5.05 20.69
CA LYS A 227 -7.35 5.72 20.71
C LYS A 227 -7.81 6.17 19.31
N ILE A 228 -6.95 5.99 18.31
CA ILE A 228 -7.28 6.34 16.92
C ILE A 228 -8.24 5.29 16.38
N PRO A 229 -9.36 5.68 15.80
CA PRO A 229 -10.29 4.77 15.15
C PRO A 229 -9.60 4.00 14.01
N ILE A 230 -9.80 2.68 14.01
CA ILE A 230 -9.29 1.77 12.98
C ILE A 230 -10.47 1.12 12.27
N LYS A 231 -10.43 1.10 10.94
CA LYS A 231 -11.31 0.25 10.12
C LYS A 231 -10.44 -0.81 9.46
N VAL A 232 -10.85 -2.06 9.61
CA VAL A 232 -10.23 -3.22 8.96
C VAL A 232 -11.16 -3.64 7.84
N ILE A 233 -10.69 -3.49 6.61
CA ILE A 233 -11.43 -3.81 5.38
C ILE A 233 -10.82 -5.06 4.79
N TRP A 234 -11.65 -6.06 4.45
CA TRP A 234 -11.17 -7.31 3.89
C TRP A 234 -12.07 -7.82 2.76
N GLY A 235 -11.44 -8.20 1.66
CA GLY A 235 -12.10 -8.85 0.52
C GLY A 235 -12.30 -10.33 0.77
N ALA A 236 -13.56 -10.80 0.69
CA ALA A 236 -13.93 -12.19 0.99
C ALA A 236 -13.24 -13.25 0.10
N TYR A 237 -12.70 -12.84 -1.02
CA TYR A 237 -11.98 -13.69 -1.98
C TYR A 237 -10.49 -13.32 -2.07
N ASP A 238 -9.96 -12.65 -1.06
CA ASP A 238 -8.54 -12.35 -0.97
C ASP A 238 -7.73 -13.66 -0.87
N LYS A 239 -6.76 -13.83 -1.79
CA LYS A 239 -5.87 -14.99 -1.86
C LYS A 239 -4.49 -14.72 -1.29
N ILE A 240 -4.25 -13.48 -0.85
CA ILE A 240 -2.97 -13.00 -0.32
C ILE A 240 -3.06 -12.85 1.19
N ILE A 241 -4.08 -12.12 1.67
CA ILE A 241 -4.35 -11.93 3.10
C ILE A 241 -5.51 -12.82 3.50
N SER A 242 -5.25 -13.70 4.44
CA SER A 242 -6.25 -14.63 4.95
C SER A 242 -7.26 -13.95 5.89
N GLN A 243 -8.34 -14.66 6.19
CA GLN A 243 -9.27 -14.20 7.21
C GLN A 243 -8.60 -14.20 8.59
N GLU A 244 -7.72 -15.15 8.85
CA GLU A 244 -6.95 -15.28 10.09
C GLU A 244 -6.06 -14.07 10.32
N ASP A 245 -5.35 -13.59 9.29
CA ASP A 245 -4.56 -12.35 9.38
C ASP A 245 -5.41 -11.15 9.80
N THR A 246 -6.65 -11.07 9.27
CA THR A 246 -7.61 -10.03 9.61
C THR A 246 -8.12 -10.16 11.04
N GLU A 247 -8.41 -11.39 11.49
CA GLU A 247 -8.87 -11.69 12.85
C GLU A 247 -7.79 -11.35 13.88
N GLU A 248 -6.52 -11.64 13.60
CA GLU A 248 -5.39 -11.24 14.45
C GLU A 248 -5.32 -9.72 14.67
N ILE A 249 -5.55 -8.92 13.62
CA ILE A 249 -5.62 -7.46 13.75
C ILE A 249 -6.77 -7.07 14.69
N LEU A 250 -7.96 -7.66 14.52
CA LEU A 250 -9.12 -7.35 15.35
C LEU A 250 -8.89 -7.72 16.82
N GLU A 251 -8.32 -8.90 17.08
CA GLU A 251 -7.95 -9.36 18.42
C GLU A 251 -6.97 -8.41 19.10
N ASP A 252 -5.88 -8.10 18.41
CA ASP A 252 -4.80 -7.28 18.96
C ASP A 252 -5.24 -5.83 19.23
N PHE A 253 -6.22 -5.31 18.48
CA PHE A 253 -6.92 -4.06 18.80
C PHE A 253 -8.09 -4.25 19.80
N ASN A 254 -8.18 -5.41 20.47
CA ASN A 254 -9.25 -5.76 21.43
C ASN A 254 -10.67 -5.55 20.85
N PHE A 255 -10.88 -5.91 19.60
CA PHE A 255 -12.13 -5.75 18.85
C PHE A 255 -12.69 -4.31 18.82
N LYS A 256 -11.87 -3.31 19.10
CA LYS A 256 -12.25 -1.90 18.97
C LYS A 256 -12.17 -1.40 17.51
N ALA A 257 -11.45 -2.12 16.65
CA ALA A 257 -11.40 -1.84 15.23
C ALA A 257 -12.73 -2.25 14.57
N LYS A 258 -13.23 -1.41 13.65
CA LYS A 258 -14.43 -1.72 12.89
C LYS A 258 -14.10 -2.64 11.73
N PHE A 259 -14.60 -3.86 11.74
CA PHE A 259 -14.47 -4.79 10.62
C PHE A 259 -15.49 -4.50 9.50
N ILE A 260 -15.05 -4.53 8.25
CA ILE A 260 -15.88 -4.31 7.06
C ILE A 260 -15.49 -5.34 6.01
N LYS A 261 -16.38 -6.30 5.76
CA LYS A 261 -16.19 -7.35 4.75
C LYS A 261 -16.75 -6.92 3.40
N PHE A 262 -15.94 -7.02 2.37
CA PHE A 262 -16.31 -6.82 0.98
C PHE A 262 -16.60 -8.17 0.31
N ASN A 263 -17.88 -8.49 0.14
CA ASN A 263 -18.32 -9.84 -0.25
C ASN A 263 -18.06 -10.19 -1.73
N LYS A 264 -17.72 -9.21 -2.56
CA LYS A 264 -17.40 -9.39 -3.98
C LYS A 264 -16.05 -8.75 -4.30
N SER A 265 -15.04 -9.07 -3.49
CA SER A 265 -13.70 -8.53 -3.67
C SER A 265 -12.61 -9.56 -3.39
N GLY A 266 -11.54 -9.48 -4.19
CA GLY A 266 -10.24 -10.06 -3.90
C GLY A 266 -9.39 -9.10 -3.07
N HIS A 267 -8.07 -9.10 -3.32
CA HIS A 267 -7.07 -8.29 -2.59
C HIS A 267 -7.14 -6.78 -2.86
N ALA A 268 -8.06 -6.31 -3.69
CA ALA A 268 -8.20 -4.88 -4.03
C ALA A 268 -9.67 -4.41 -4.00
N PRO A 269 -10.30 -4.28 -2.81
CA PRO A 269 -11.69 -3.83 -2.68
C PRO A 269 -11.96 -2.48 -3.32
N PHE A 270 -10.98 -1.61 -3.33
CA PHE A 270 -11.04 -0.30 -3.99
C PHE A 270 -11.09 -0.37 -5.52
N ILE A 271 -10.88 -1.56 -6.10
CA ILE A 271 -11.07 -1.85 -7.54
C ILE A 271 -12.33 -2.67 -7.73
N ASP A 272 -12.46 -3.81 -7.05
CA ASP A 272 -13.56 -4.75 -7.23
C ASP A 272 -14.93 -4.17 -6.84
N GLN A 273 -15.00 -3.45 -5.72
CA GLN A 273 -16.21 -2.80 -5.20
C GLN A 273 -15.94 -1.30 -4.96
N LYS A 274 -15.48 -0.61 -6.00
CA LYS A 274 -15.05 0.80 -5.91
C LYS A 274 -16.12 1.72 -5.35
N ALA A 275 -17.38 1.55 -5.72
CA ALA A 275 -18.46 2.42 -5.28
C ALA A 275 -18.64 2.34 -3.75
N GLU A 276 -18.75 1.13 -3.23
CA GLU A 276 -18.89 0.87 -1.80
C GLU A 276 -17.64 1.31 -1.03
N PHE A 277 -16.46 1.12 -1.61
CA PHE A 277 -15.21 1.60 -1.01
C PHE A 277 -15.20 3.13 -0.86
N LEU A 278 -15.63 3.87 -1.89
CA LEU A 278 -15.73 5.32 -1.85
C LEU A 278 -16.78 5.80 -0.83
N GLU A 279 -17.88 5.08 -0.67
CA GLU A 279 -18.88 5.41 0.35
C GLU A 279 -18.29 5.40 1.76
N LEU A 280 -17.36 4.47 2.06
CA LEU A 280 -16.69 4.43 3.37
C LEU A 280 -15.87 5.68 3.67
N LEU A 281 -15.30 6.33 2.63
CA LEU A 281 -14.53 7.56 2.76
C LEU A 281 -15.44 8.78 3.02
N TYR A 282 -16.74 8.68 2.69
CA TYR A 282 -17.68 9.80 2.71
C TYR A 282 -18.73 9.74 3.82
N ILE A 283 -18.77 8.67 4.60
CA ILE A 283 -19.67 8.57 5.73
C ILE A 283 -19.29 9.64 6.75
N LYS A 284 -20.17 10.63 6.91
CA LYS A 284 -20.09 11.56 8.03
C LYS A 284 -20.20 10.79 9.33
N LYS A 285 -19.28 11.02 10.26
CA LYS A 285 -19.50 10.69 11.67
C LYS A 285 -20.56 11.59 12.25
#